data_0163e7a955d02991832dcabbd80e327b
#
_entry.id   0163e7a955d02991832dcabbd80e327b
#
_cell.length_a   1.000
_cell.length_b   1.000
_cell.length_c   1.000
_cell.angle_alpha   90.00
_cell.angle_beta   90.00
_cell.angle_gamma   90.00
#
_symmetry.space_group_name_H-M   'P 1'
#
loop_
_entity.id
_entity.type
_entity.pdbx_description
1 polymer ?
#
loop_
_entity_poly.entity_id
_entity_poly.type
_entity_poly.pdbx_seq_one_letter_code
_entity_poly.pdbx_strand_id
1 'polypeptide(L)'
;VRVFGGKRLLSFKGAARMAELYLHNHVTRRKERFEPIDPTNVRIYVCGPTVYDLAHVGNARPEVVYDVLVRVLRYLYSKVTYVRNLTDVEDKINARAAELGIPIGTLTEKTTEDYHRDMGALGVPPPDIEPRATGHIQEMIGIIQRLIASGHAYEAEDHVLFAVASFKDYGKFSGRNAEELLAGARVDVAPYKRDPGDFVLWKPSSPELPGWESPWGRGRPGWHIECSAMSWRHLGESFDIHGGGTDLIFPHHENEVAQSLCAFPGSQFARYWVHNGMLLVNGEKMAKSAGNFTTLRESLARAPGEAIRLLLIRTHYRSTPDFSDASINEARKELDRFYRALERFPNAVGGPVPDQVMHALCDDLNTPLALSAMHALADAALAGDIQAALGLRASGQLLGVLTQAPDSWFRGAAEDTGSIEAAIQERLAAREARDFAR
;
A
#
# COMPACT_ATOMS: atom_id res chain seq x y z
N VAL A 1 -18.40 -1.05 29.23
CA VAL A 1 -19.02 -0.74 27.93
C VAL A 1 -19.09 0.78 27.82
N ARG A 2 -18.20 1.42 27.06
CA ARG A 2 -18.32 2.84 26.66
C ARG A 2 -18.24 2.90 25.14
N VAL A 3 -19.33 3.35 24.55
CA VAL A 3 -19.54 3.55 23.12
C VAL A 3 -18.73 4.75 22.67
N PHE A 4 -17.81 4.56 21.74
CA PHE A 4 -17.14 5.67 21.05
C PHE A 4 -18.06 6.23 19.98
N GLY A 5 -18.41 7.50 20.14
CA GLY A 5 -19.31 8.23 19.26
C GLY A 5 -18.71 8.41 17.86
N GLY A 6 -19.45 7.96 16.85
CA GLY A 6 -19.16 8.18 15.45
C GLY A 6 -19.13 9.67 15.10
N LYS A 7 -17.98 10.18 14.67
CA LYS A 7 -17.89 11.50 14.03
C LYS A 7 -18.48 11.40 12.63
N ARG A 8 -19.63 12.06 12.41
CA ARG A 8 -20.24 12.27 11.11
C ARG A 8 -19.22 13.01 10.21
N LEU A 9 -18.84 12.37 9.12
CA LEU A 9 -18.22 13.05 7.99
C LEU A 9 -19.23 14.06 7.44
N LEU A 10 -18.90 15.34 7.53
CA LEU A 10 -19.68 16.42 6.94
C LEU A 10 -19.60 16.32 5.41
N SER A 11 -20.71 15.97 4.79
CA SER A 11 -20.90 15.99 3.34
C SER A 11 -20.92 17.45 2.87
N PHE A 12 -19.82 17.95 2.33
CA PHE A 12 -19.76 19.23 1.64
C PHE A 12 -20.23 19.05 0.20
N LYS A 13 -21.54 19.18 -0.04
CA LYS A 13 -22.12 19.36 -1.38
C LYS A 13 -22.09 20.86 -1.73
N GLY A 14 -20.95 21.36 -2.19
CA GLY A 14 -20.86 22.57 -2.96
C GLY A 14 -20.66 22.19 -4.43
N ALA A 15 -21.43 22.73 -5.36
CA ALA A 15 -21.30 22.50 -6.80
C ALA A 15 -20.04 23.19 -7.36
N ALA A 16 -18.85 22.76 -6.95
CA ALA A 16 -17.64 22.98 -7.71
C ALA A 16 -17.64 21.96 -8.86
N ARG A 17 -17.26 22.39 -10.06
CA ARG A 17 -17.06 21.53 -11.22
C ARG A 17 -16.11 20.42 -10.78
N MET A 18 -16.63 19.21 -10.62
CA MET A 18 -15.83 18.08 -10.08
C MET A 18 -14.61 17.92 -10.97
N ALA A 19 -13.42 18.01 -10.38
CA ALA A 19 -12.18 17.78 -11.12
C ALA A 19 -12.22 16.34 -11.66
N GLU A 20 -11.97 16.19 -12.96
CA GLU A 20 -11.92 14.87 -13.59
C GLU A 20 -10.63 14.18 -13.19
N LEU A 21 -10.75 12.96 -12.67
CA LEU A 21 -9.60 12.14 -12.31
C LEU A 21 -9.01 11.49 -13.56
N TYR A 22 -7.72 11.61 -13.73
CA TYR A 22 -6.93 10.90 -14.73
C TYR A 22 -5.94 10.00 -14.00
N LEU A 23 -5.75 8.76 -14.49
CA LEU A 23 -4.80 7.80 -13.97
C LEU A 23 -3.98 7.19 -15.12
N HIS A 24 -2.70 6.96 -14.89
CA HIS A 24 -1.89 6.17 -15.83
C HIS A 24 -2.31 4.71 -15.72
N ASN A 25 -2.87 4.17 -16.81
CA ASN A 25 -3.27 2.78 -16.91
C ASN A 25 -2.13 1.94 -17.48
N HIS A 26 -1.67 0.94 -16.74
CA HIS A 26 -0.56 0.08 -17.15
C HIS A 26 -0.89 -0.71 -18.42
N VAL A 27 -2.14 -1.15 -18.63
CA VAL A 27 -2.54 -1.92 -19.80
C VAL A 27 -2.38 -1.11 -21.09
N THR A 28 -2.85 0.13 -21.08
CA THR A 28 -2.81 1.00 -22.28
C THR A 28 -1.53 1.83 -22.38
N ARG A 29 -0.72 1.87 -21.31
CA ARG A 29 0.50 2.70 -21.18
C ARG A 29 0.22 4.19 -21.34
N ARG A 30 -0.99 4.64 -21.03
CA ARG A 30 -1.45 6.03 -21.21
C ARG A 30 -2.10 6.55 -19.93
N LYS A 31 -2.07 7.86 -19.77
CA LYS A 31 -2.89 8.56 -18.80
C LYS A 31 -4.29 8.71 -19.40
N GLU A 32 -5.29 8.18 -18.71
CA GLU A 32 -6.68 8.10 -19.17
C GLU A 32 -7.60 8.71 -18.12
N ARG A 33 -8.71 9.26 -18.59
CA ARG A 33 -9.79 9.68 -17.71
C ARG A 33 -10.35 8.47 -16.98
N PHE A 34 -10.46 8.59 -15.67
CA PHE A 34 -11.03 7.53 -14.86
C PHE A 34 -12.56 7.54 -14.95
N GLU A 35 -13.11 6.46 -15.43
CA GLU A 35 -14.54 6.21 -15.56
C GLU A 35 -14.88 4.92 -14.82
N PRO A 36 -15.51 4.98 -13.63
CA PRO A 36 -15.83 3.77 -12.88
C PRO A 36 -16.88 2.92 -13.62
N ILE A 37 -16.81 1.60 -13.43
CA ILE A 37 -17.79 0.65 -13.96
C ILE A 37 -19.16 0.94 -13.35
N ASP A 38 -19.17 1.21 -12.02
CA ASP A 38 -20.34 1.65 -11.28
C ASP A 38 -20.03 3.00 -10.61
N PRO A 39 -20.60 4.12 -11.12
CA PRO A 39 -20.33 5.44 -10.54
C PRO A 39 -20.85 5.61 -9.11
N THR A 40 -21.69 4.69 -8.63
CA THR A 40 -22.20 4.70 -7.25
C THR A 40 -21.26 4.01 -6.27
N ASN A 41 -20.33 3.16 -6.74
CA ASN A 41 -19.37 2.45 -5.91
C ASN A 41 -18.09 2.13 -6.67
N VAL A 42 -17.04 2.92 -6.49
CA VAL A 42 -15.71 2.63 -7.03
C VAL A 42 -15.08 1.47 -6.26
N ARG A 43 -14.62 0.45 -6.98
CA ARG A 43 -14.04 -0.78 -6.40
C ARG A 43 -12.56 -0.86 -6.71
N ILE A 44 -11.74 -0.97 -5.66
CA ILE A 44 -10.29 -1.04 -5.76
C ILE A 44 -9.75 -2.26 -5.00
N TYR A 45 -8.88 -3.02 -5.64
CA TYR A 45 -8.09 -4.09 -5.03
C TYR A 45 -6.61 -3.73 -5.08
N VAL A 46 -5.89 -3.93 -3.99
CA VAL A 46 -4.44 -3.76 -3.93
C VAL A 46 -3.81 -5.02 -3.33
N CYS A 47 -2.80 -5.56 -4.00
CA CYS A 47 -2.03 -6.68 -3.47
C CYS A 47 -1.30 -6.25 -2.21
N GLY A 48 -1.63 -6.91 -1.10
CA GLY A 48 -1.06 -6.66 0.21
C GLY A 48 0.20 -7.49 0.50
N PRO A 49 0.79 -7.34 1.69
CA PRO A 49 2.04 -8.00 2.04
C PRO A 49 1.86 -9.47 2.41
N THR A 50 2.96 -10.22 2.30
CA THR A 50 3.12 -11.53 2.96
C THR A 50 3.60 -11.29 4.40
N VAL A 51 2.85 -11.80 5.38
CA VAL A 51 3.08 -11.54 6.81
C VAL A 51 4.01 -12.57 7.45
N TYR A 52 5.30 -12.54 7.11
CA TYR A 52 6.32 -13.46 7.62
C TYR A 52 7.41 -12.78 8.48
N ASP A 53 7.55 -11.46 8.39
CA ASP A 53 8.57 -10.66 9.11
C ASP A 53 8.07 -9.22 9.29
N LEU A 54 8.80 -8.40 10.04
CA LEU A 54 8.49 -6.99 10.18
C LEU A 54 8.45 -6.29 8.81
N ALA A 55 7.50 -5.38 8.67
CA ALA A 55 7.41 -4.55 7.47
C ALA A 55 8.68 -3.69 7.30
N HIS A 56 9.19 -3.63 6.09
CA HIS A 56 10.28 -2.73 5.72
C HIS A 56 9.74 -1.47 5.00
N VAL A 57 10.57 -0.46 4.86
CA VAL A 57 10.17 0.82 4.24
C VAL A 57 9.63 0.66 2.81
N GLY A 58 10.07 -0.37 2.08
CA GLY A 58 9.54 -0.72 0.76
C GLY A 58 8.07 -1.17 0.78
N ASN A 59 7.62 -1.84 1.85
CA ASN A 59 6.22 -2.19 2.03
C ASN A 59 5.35 -0.97 2.34
N ALA A 60 5.91 0.04 3.03
CA ALA A 60 5.18 1.23 3.39
C ALA A 60 4.81 2.11 2.18
N ARG A 61 5.61 2.07 1.11
CA ARG A 61 5.36 2.92 -0.06
C ARG A 61 4.02 2.64 -0.76
N PRO A 62 3.70 1.42 -1.20
CA PRO A 62 2.39 1.14 -1.78
C PRO A 62 1.26 1.50 -0.81
N GLU A 63 1.40 1.19 0.48
CA GLU A 63 0.39 1.48 1.48
C GLU A 63 0.02 2.97 1.54
N VAL A 64 1.03 3.83 1.57
CA VAL A 64 0.84 5.28 1.60
C VAL A 64 0.31 5.81 0.26
N VAL A 65 0.81 5.32 -0.87
CA VAL A 65 0.35 5.73 -2.21
C VAL A 65 -1.12 5.38 -2.42
N TYR A 66 -1.52 4.15 -2.09
CA TYR A 66 -2.91 3.74 -2.27
C TYR A 66 -3.85 4.36 -1.23
N ASP A 67 -3.38 4.68 -0.03
CA ASP A 67 -4.17 5.48 0.92
C ASP A 67 -4.46 6.87 0.35
N VAL A 68 -3.49 7.54 -0.29
CA VAL A 68 -3.73 8.83 -0.97
C VAL A 68 -4.74 8.67 -2.11
N LEU A 69 -4.60 7.62 -2.96
CA LEU A 69 -5.56 7.35 -4.03
C LEU A 69 -6.98 7.14 -3.47
N VAL A 70 -7.11 6.32 -2.45
CA VAL A 70 -8.41 6.04 -1.80
C VAL A 70 -9.03 7.31 -1.20
N ARG A 71 -8.23 8.18 -0.57
CA ARG A 71 -8.69 9.48 -0.05
C ARG A 71 -9.19 10.39 -1.17
N VAL A 72 -8.49 10.47 -2.29
CA VAL A 72 -8.91 11.23 -3.47
C VAL A 72 -10.20 10.64 -4.05
N LEU A 73 -10.28 9.32 -4.21
CA LEU A 73 -11.50 8.65 -4.67
C LEU A 73 -12.69 8.92 -3.73
N ARG A 74 -12.50 8.83 -2.41
CA ARG A 74 -13.55 9.12 -1.42
C ARG A 74 -13.96 10.60 -1.38
N TYR A 75 -13.09 11.49 -1.82
CA TYR A 75 -13.43 12.91 -1.99
C TYR A 75 -14.31 13.14 -3.24
N LEU A 76 -14.03 12.41 -4.33
CA LEU A 76 -14.71 12.57 -5.62
C LEU A 76 -15.99 11.72 -5.75
N TYR A 77 -16.05 10.56 -5.13
CA TYR A 77 -17.14 9.58 -5.30
C TYR A 77 -17.87 9.31 -3.99
N SER A 78 -19.15 8.99 -4.08
CA SER A 78 -20.02 8.79 -2.92
C SER A 78 -19.67 7.53 -2.11
N LYS A 79 -19.14 6.50 -2.77
CA LYS A 79 -18.70 5.26 -2.15
C LYS A 79 -17.46 4.72 -2.84
N VAL A 80 -16.54 4.19 -2.05
CA VAL A 80 -15.36 3.45 -2.48
C VAL A 80 -15.28 2.18 -1.65
N THR A 81 -15.14 1.04 -2.30
CA THR A 81 -14.87 -0.23 -1.64
C THR A 81 -13.41 -0.58 -1.87
N TYR A 82 -12.60 -0.46 -0.84
CA TYR A 82 -11.18 -0.73 -0.85
C TYR A 82 -10.87 -2.08 -0.22
N VAL A 83 -10.30 -2.98 -1.00
CA VAL A 83 -9.85 -4.31 -0.60
C VAL A 83 -8.34 -4.39 -0.68
N ARG A 84 -7.69 -4.86 0.37
CA ARG A 84 -6.26 -5.17 0.41
C ARG A 84 -6.06 -6.43 1.22
N ASN A 85 -5.45 -7.43 0.61
CA ASN A 85 -5.28 -8.73 1.27
C ASN A 85 -4.08 -8.79 2.21
N LEU A 86 -4.06 -9.83 3.02
CA LEU A 86 -2.88 -10.34 3.70
C LEU A 86 -2.61 -11.77 3.21
N THR A 87 -1.40 -12.02 2.71
CA THR A 87 -0.93 -13.37 2.41
C THR A 87 -0.40 -13.99 3.69
N ASP A 88 -1.18 -14.90 4.28
CA ASP A 88 -0.92 -15.59 5.53
C ASP A 88 -0.61 -17.10 5.34
N VAL A 89 -0.43 -17.54 4.10
CA VAL A 89 0.05 -18.86 3.72
C VAL A 89 1.03 -18.74 2.55
N GLU A 90 2.29 -19.10 2.77
CA GLU A 90 3.35 -19.05 1.73
C GLU A 90 4.61 -19.77 2.26
N ASP A 91 5.49 -20.23 1.37
CA ASP A 91 6.68 -20.98 1.76
C ASP A 91 7.64 -20.20 2.66
N LYS A 92 7.74 -18.88 2.48
CA LYS A 92 8.54 -18.01 3.37
C LYS A 92 8.01 -17.96 4.78
N ILE A 93 6.68 -17.99 4.96
CA ILE A 93 6.05 -18.08 6.29
C ILE A 93 6.42 -19.40 6.94
N ASN A 94 6.31 -20.51 6.19
CA ASN A 94 6.64 -21.83 6.69
C ASN A 94 8.12 -21.91 7.12
N ALA A 95 9.03 -21.44 6.28
CA ALA A 95 10.46 -21.41 6.57
C ALA A 95 10.78 -20.54 7.81
N ARG A 96 10.17 -19.35 7.90
CA ARG A 96 10.38 -18.44 9.04
C ARG A 96 9.85 -18.99 10.35
N ALA A 97 8.67 -19.61 10.33
CA ALA A 97 8.08 -20.25 11.51
C ALA A 97 8.95 -21.43 12.00
N ALA A 98 9.47 -22.24 11.08
CA ALA A 98 10.38 -23.33 11.38
C ALA A 98 11.72 -22.82 11.98
N GLU A 99 12.29 -21.75 11.40
CA GLU A 99 13.51 -21.11 11.91
C GLU A 99 13.32 -20.61 13.36
N LEU A 100 12.16 -20.03 13.66
CA LEU A 100 11.83 -19.52 14.99
C LEU A 100 11.34 -20.58 15.97
N GLY A 101 11.03 -21.80 15.50
CA GLY A 101 10.46 -22.88 16.31
C GLY A 101 9.07 -22.58 16.88
N ILE A 102 8.25 -21.78 16.16
CA ILE A 102 6.91 -21.39 16.59
C ILE A 102 5.84 -21.84 15.57
N PRO A 103 4.57 -22.00 16.00
CA PRO A 103 3.47 -22.28 15.07
C PRO A 103 3.28 -21.14 14.04
N ILE A 104 2.93 -21.52 12.81
CA ILE A 104 2.71 -20.56 11.71
C ILE A 104 1.63 -19.55 12.06
N GLY A 105 0.50 -19.96 12.66
CA GLY A 105 -0.55 -19.06 13.11
C GLY A 105 -0.05 -18.00 14.10
N THR A 106 0.80 -18.39 15.05
CA THR A 106 1.42 -17.46 16.01
C THR A 106 2.30 -16.43 15.31
N LEU A 107 3.08 -16.87 14.30
CA LEU A 107 3.91 -15.98 13.50
C LEU A 107 3.05 -14.98 12.73
N THR A 108 2.05 -15.46 11.98
CA THR A 108 1.22 -14.61 11.11
C THR A 108 0.34 -13.63 11.90
N GLU A 109 -0.20 -14.02 13.04
CA GLU A 109 -0.94 -13.13 13.94
C GLU A 109 -0.06 -12.00 14.43
N LYS A 110 1.10 -12.34 15.01
CA LYS A 110 2.05 -11.35 15.52
C LYS A 110 2.54 -10.39 14.44
N THR A 111 2.94 -10.90 13.28
CA THR A 111 3.42 -10.06 12.18
C THR A 111 2.32 -9.18 11.59
N THR A 112 1.07 -9.65 11.59
CA THR A 112 -0.10 -8.84 11.19
C THR A 112 -0.34 -7.69 12.17
N GLU A 113 -0.30 -7.95 13.49
CA GLU A 113 -0.44 -6.90 14.50
C GLU A 113 0.68 -5.86 14.39
N ASP A 114 1.92 -6.32 14.22
CA ASP A 114 3.09 -5.47 14.00
C ASP A 114 2.94 -4.60 12.75
N TYR A 115 2.47 -5.20 11.65
CA TYR A 115 2.19 -4.50 10.40
C TYR A 115 1.12 -3.40 10.57
N HIS A 116 -0.02 -3.73 11.19
CA HIS A 116 -1.09 -2.76 11.42
C HIS A 116 -0.64 -1.59 12.29
N ARG A 117 0.14 -1.86 13.35
CA ARG A 117 0.69 -0.84 14.21
C ARG A 117 1.64 0.09 13.45
N ASP A 118 2.56 -0.48 12.68
CA ASP A 118 3.56 0.27 11.95
C ASP A 118 2.94 1.11 10.81
N MET A 119 1.93 0.57 10.08
CA MET A 119 1.16 1.33 9.09
C MET A 119 0.28 2.40 9.73
N GLY A 120 -0.33 2.11 10.87
CA GLY A 120 -1.10 3.08 11.66
C GLY A 120 -0.24 4.28 12.10
N ALA A 121 1.03 4.06 12.46
CA ALA A 121 1.97 5.13 12.79
C ALA A 121 2.29 6.05 11.60
N LEU A 122 2.15 5.57 10.34
CA LEU A 122 2.20 6.39 9.13
C LEU A 122 0.87 7.09 8.81
N GLY A 123 -0.17 6.90 9.61
CA GLY A 123 -1.50 7.42 9.34
C GLY A 123 -2.23 6.70 8.19
N VAL A 124 -1.85 5.46 7.88
CA VAL A 124 -2.55 4.61 6.92
C VAL A 124 -3.66 3.85 7.66
N PRO A 125 -4.94 4.10 7.36
CA PRO A 125 -6.04 3.35 7.95
C PRO A 125 -6.13 1.94 7.36
N PRO A 126 -6.76 0.98 8.06
CA PRO A 126 -7.07 -0.30 7.46
C PRO A 126 -7.98 -0.13 6.24
N PRO A 127 -7.94 -1.07 5.27
CA PRO A 127 -8.86 -1.09 4.15
C PRO A 127 -10.31 -1.37 4.64
N ASP A 128 -11.30 -1.21 3.76
CA ASP A 128 -12.68 -1.57 4.09
C ASP A 128 -12.84 -3.08 4.28
N ILE A 129 -12.09 -3.86 3.50
CA ILE A 129 -12.05 -5.32 3.56
C ILE A 129 -10.59 -5.77 3.48
N GLU A 130 -10.16 -6.56 4.47
CA GLU A 130 -8.80 -7.13 4.53
C GLU A 130 -8.90 -8.66 4.54
N PRO A 131 -9.07 -9.30 3.36
CA PRO A 131 -9.17 -10.74 3.28
C PRO A 131 -7.81 -11.40 3.52
N ARG A 132 -7.84 -12.56 4.18
CA ARG A 132 -6.68 -13.43 4.33
C ARG A 132 -6.75 -14.59 3.34
N ALA A 133 -5.61 -15.00 2.79
CA ALA A 133 -5.53 -16.11 1.85
C ALA A 133 -6.11 -17.40 2.44
N THR A 134 -5.81 -17.72 3.71
CA THR A 134 -6.33 -18.92 4.39
C THR A 134 -7.85 -18.94 4.53
N GLY A 135 -8.50 -17.79 4.53
CA GLY A 135 -9.97 -17.66 4.58
C GLY A 135 -10.68 -17.83 3.23
N HIS A 136 -9.93 -18.02 2.12
CA HIS A 136 -10.49 -18.01 0.76
C HIS A 136 -10.11 -19.25 -0.07
N ILE A 137 -9.78 -20.34 0.60
CA ILE A 137 -9.36 -21.60 -0.04
C ILE A 137 -10.44 -22.16 -0.97
N GLN A 138 -11.71 -22.07 -0.61
CA GLN A 138 -12.81 -22.58 -1.43
C GLN A 138 -12.98 -21.79 -2.72
N GLU A 139 -12.80 -20.48 -2.66
CA GLU A 139 -12.82 -19.61 -3.84
C GLU A 139 -11.65 -19.93 -4.78
N MET A 140 -10.45 -20.19 -4.24
CA MET A 140 -9.28 -20.62 -5.02
C MET A 140 -9.53 -21.96 -5.70
N ILE A 141 -10.03 -22.95 -4.97
CA ILE A 141 -10.41 -24.26 -5.53
C ILE A 141 -11.44 -24.08 -6.65
N GLY A 142 -12.46 -23.22 -6.44
CA GLY A 142 -13.48 -22.95 -7.44
C GLY A 142 -12.94 -22.34 -8.74
N ILE A 143 -11.99 -21.41 -8.66
CA ILE A 143 -11.30 -20.85 -9.84
C ILE A 143 -10.47 -21.94 -10.54
N ILE A 144 -9.68 -22.71 -9.79
CA ILE A 144 -8.85 -23.77 -10.34
C ILE A 144 -9.69 -24.81 -11.08
N GLN A 145 -10.85 -25.21 -10.53
CA GLN A 145 -11.78 -26.14 -11.19
C GLN A 145 -12.30 -25.56 -12.53
N ARG A 146 -12.62 -24.25 -12.59
CA ARG A 146 -13.01 -23.58 -13.84
C ARG A 146 -11.88 -23.60 -14.86
N LEU A 147 -10.64 -23.34 -14.42
CA LEU A 147 -9.46 -23.36 -15.30
C LEU A 147 -9.18 -24.76 -15.86
N ILE A 148 -9.35 -25.81 -15.06
CA ILE A 148 -9.23 -27.19 -15.55
C ILE A 148 -10.34 -27.51 -16.55
N ALA A 149 -11.59 -27.19 -16.21
CA ALA A 149 -12.74 -27.45 -17.08
C ALA A 149 -12.64 -26.73 -18.44
N SER A 150 -12.01 -25.56 -18.47
CA SER A 150 -11.79 -24.78 -19.72
C SER A 150 -10.48 -25.12 -20.44
N GLY A 151 -9.67 -26.05 -19.93
CA GLY A 151 -8.42 -26.48 -20.54
C GLY A 151 -7.23 -25.54 -20.34
N HIS A 152 -7.34 -24.60 -19.40
CA HIS A 152 -6.27 -23.66 -19.04
C HIS A 152 -5.38 -24.15 -17.88
N ALA A 153 -5.80 -25.20 -17.18
CA ALA A 153 -5.00 -25.82 -16.14
C ALA A 153 -5.01 -27.35 -16.28
N TYR A 154 -4.01 -28.00 -15.67
CA TYR A 154 -3.86 -29.45 -15.70
C TYR A 154 -3.26 -29.97 -14.39
N GLU A 155 -3.54 -31.25 -14.10
CA GLU A 155 -3.00 -31.97 -12.96
C GLU A 155 -1.71 -32.71 -13.37
N ALA A 156 -0.69 -32.69 -12.50
CA ALA A 156 0.56 -33.42 -12.67
C ALA A 156 1.25 -33.63 -11.32
N GLU A 157 1.51 -34.89 -10.94
CA GLU A 157 2.21 -35.27 -9.68
C GLU A 157 1.64 -34.54 -8.45
N ASP A 158 0.33 -34.65 -8.21
CA ASP A 158 -0.42 -34.03 -7.12
C ASP A 158 -0.39 -32.47 -7.13
N HIS A 159 0.14 -31.86 -8.19
CA HIS A 159 0.07 -30.42 -8.43
C HIS A 159 -1.03 -30.08 -9.42
N VAL A 160 -1.54 -28.85 -9.35
CA VAL A 160 -2.32 -28.25 -10.45
C VAL A 160 -1.55 -27.04 -10.96
N LEU A 161 -1.36 -27.01 -12.28
CA LEU A 161 -0.60 -25.97 -12.96
C LEU A 161 -1.46 -25.22 -13.97
N PHE A 162 -1.22 -23.93 -14.11
CA PHE A 162 -1.74 -23.15 -15.22
C PHE A 162 -0.88 -23.41 -16.46
N ALA A 163 -1.52 -23.76 -17.58
CA ALA A 163 -0.88 -23.99 -18.87
C ALA A 163 -0.70 -22.65 -19.61
N VAL A 164 0.45 -22.00 -19.47
CA VAL A 164 0.71 -20.64 -20.03
C VAL A 164 0.44 -20.59 -21.54
N ALA A 165 0.83 -21.61 -22.29
CA ALA A 165 0.59 -21.70 -23.73
C ALA A 165 -0.90 -21.69 -24.13
N SER A 166 -1.81 -21.99 -23.20
CA SER A 166 -3.25 -21.96 -23.44
C SER A 166 -3.84 -20.55 -23.48
N PHE A 167 -3.17 -19.57 -22.90
CA PHE A 167 -3.57 -18.15 -22.88
C PHE A 167 -2.72 -17.35 -23.88
N LYS A 168 -3.25 -17.14 -25.08
CA LYS A 168 -2.52 -16.51 -26.21
C LYS A 168 -2.03 -15.10 -25.95
N ASP A 169 -2.62 -14.42 -24.97
CA ASP A 169 -2.28 -13.04 -24.61
C ASP A 169 -1.29 -12.94 -23.47
N TYR A 170 -0.76 -14.07 -23.00
CA TYR A 170 0.25 -14.09 -21.93
C TYR A 170 1.50 -13.32 -22.35
N GLY A 171 1.98 -12.45 -21.46
CA GLY A 171 3.11 -11.55 -21.71
C GLY A 171 2.69 -10.17 -22.28
N LYS A 172 1.48 -10.00 -22.79
CA LYS A 172 1.01 -8.70 -23.31
C LYS A 172 0.82 -7.67 -22.18
N PHE A 173 0.35 -8.12 -21.03
CA PHE A 173 0.17 -7.23 -19.89
C PHE A 173 1.50 -6.67 -19.40
N SER A 174 2.50 -7.50 -19.14
CA SER A 174 3.83 -7.08 -18.70
C SER A 174 4.66 -6.44 -19.82
N GLY A 175 4.30 -6.71 -21.09
CA GLY A 175 5.04 -6.26 -22.27
C GLY A 175 6.35 -7.03 -22.49
N ARG A 176 6.47 -8.25 -21.93
CA ARG A 176 7.66 -9.10 -22.02
C ARG A 176 7.58 -10.03 -23.21
N ASN A 177 8.73 -10.26 -23.85
CA ASN A 177 8.88 -11.29 -24.88
C ASN A 177 9.09 -12.68 -24.24
N ALA A 178 9.04 -13.74 -25.07
CA ALA A 178 9.13 -15.13 -24.60
C ALA A 178 10.42 -15.43 -23.81
N GLU A 179 11.56 -14.87 -24.20
CA GLU A 179 12.84 -15.07 -23.50
C GLU A 179 12.83 -14.39 -22.11
N GLU A 180 12.30 -13.17 -22.02
CA GLU A 180 12.15 -12.44 -20.78
C GLU A 180 11.15 -13.08 -19.82
N LEU A 181 10.10 -13.70 -20.36
CA LEU A 181 9.13 -14.47 -19.58
C LEU A 181 9.79 -15.68 -18.93
N LEU A 182 10.59 -16.44 -19.68
CA LEU A 182 11.33 -17.58 -19.15
C LEU A 182 12.40 -17.17 -18.13
N ALA A 183 13.19 -16.14 -18.43
CA ALA A 183 14.22 -15.64 -17.52
C ALA A 183 13.62 -15.05 -16.22
N GLY A 184 12.45 -14.42 -16.30
CA GLY A 184 11.76 -13.80 -15.17
C GLY A 184 10.95 -14.78 -14.31
N ALA A 185 10.64 -15.95 -14.82
CA ALA A 185 9.85 -16.96 -14.10
C ALA A 185 10.58 -17.57 -12.89
N ARG A 186 11.90 -17.33 -12.72
CA ARG A 186 12.75 -17.81 -11.58
C ARG A 186 12.44 -19.24 -11.13
N VAL A 187 12.24 -20.16 -12.09
CA VAL A 187 11.67 -21.44 -11.75
C VAL A 187 12.69 -22.51 -12.10
N ASP A 188 13.05 -23.32 -11.11
CA ASP A 188 13.57 -24.65 -11.36
C ASP A 188 12.57 -25.38 -12.24
N VAL A 189 13.05 -25.91 -13.37
CA VAL A 189 12.21 -26.68 -14.29
C VAL A 189 11.83 -27.96 -13.59
N ALA A 190 10.73 -27.92 -12.87
CA ALA A 190 10.23 -29.10 -12.17
C ALA A 190 9.74 -30.14 -13.21
N PRO A 191 10.04 -31.43 -13.03
CA PRO A 191 9.76 -32.47 -14.02
C PRO A 191 8.26 -32.64 -14.34
N TYR A 192 7.39 -32.22 -13.44
CA TYR A 192 5.94 -32.27 -13.60
C TYR A 192 5.36 -31.17 -14.49
N LYS A 193 6.14 -30.17 -14.91
CA LYS A 193 5.69 -29.10 -15.80
C LYS A 193 5.72 -29.54 -17.27
N ARG A 194 4.65 -29.19 -18.03
CA ARG A 194 4.61 -29.38 -19.48
C ARG A 194 5.47 -28.34 -20.21
N ASP A 195 5.46 -27.11 -19.69
CA ASP A 195 6.26 -25.99 -20.19
C ASP A 195 6.96 -25.30 -19.00
N PRO A 196 8.23 -24.88 -19.14
CA PRO A 196 8.94 -24.17 -18.07
C PRO A 196 8.21 -22.92 -17.54
N GLY A 197 7.43 -22.27 -18.39
CA GLY A 197 6.65 -21.08 -18.03
C GLY A 197 5.38 -21.39 -17.23
N ASP A 198 4.92 -22.64 -17.18
CA ASP A 198 3.74 -23.01 -16.41
C ASP A 198 3.93 -22.73 -14.92
N PHE A 199 2.88 -22.24 -14.25
CA PHE A 199 2.98 -21.88 -12.85
C PHE A 199 1.96 -22.61 -11.97
N VAL A 200 2.34 -22.79 -10.71
CA VAL A 200 1.57 -23.58 -9.76
C VAL A 200 0.32 -22.84 -9.30
N LEU A 201 -0.82 -23.50 -9.38
CA LEU A 201 -2.10 -23.08 -8.82
C LEU A 201 -2.38 -23.77 -7.48
N TRP A 202 -2.02 -25.06 -7.38
CA TRP A 202 -2.16 -25.89 -6.19
C TRP A 202 -0.98 -26.82 -6.07
N LYS A 203 -0.46 -27.01 -4.86
CA LYS A 203 0.68 -27.91 -4.58
C LYS A 203 0.42 -28.76 -3.33
N PRO A 204 0.93 -30.00 -3.28
CA PRO A 204 0.72 -30.89 -2.14
C PRO A 204 1.33 -30.32 -0.87
N SER A 205 0.73 -30.64 0.27
CA SER A 205 1.23 -30.29 1.59
C SER A 205 1.40 -31.53 2.45
N SER A 206 2.59 -31.67 3.06
CA SER A 206 2.82 -32.68 4.08
C SER A 206 1.99 -32.41 5.34
N PRO A 207 1.81 -33.37 6.25
CA PRO A 207 1.05 -33.18 7.49
C PRO A 207 1.60 -32.04 8.37
N GLU A 208 2.89 -31.76 8.30
CA GLU A 208 3.58 -30.73 9.10
C GLU A 208 3.37 -29.30 8.56
N LEU A 209 2.94 -29.19 7.28
CA LEU A 209 2.70 -27.91 6.63
C LEU A 209 1.20 -27.58 6.60
N PRO A 210 0.83 -26.28 6.51
CA PRO A 210 -0.54 -25.90 6.24
C PRO A 210 -1.07 -26.59 4.99
N GLY A 211 -2.28 -27.09 5.05
CA GLY A 211 -2.89 -27.76 3.91
C GLY A 211 -4.38 -27.99 4.11
N TRP A 212 -5.10 -27.95 3.02
CA TRP A 212 -6.55 -28.08 2.95
C TRP A 212 -6.91 -29.20 1.99
N GLU A 213 -8.04 -29.85 2.27
CA GLU A 213 -8.61 -30.85 1.37
C GLU A 213 -9.08 -30.19 0.07
N SER A 214 -8.76 -30.85 -1.03
CA SER A 214 -9.13 -30.41 -2.37
C SER A 214 -9.44 -31.62 -3.26
N PRO A 215 -10.05 -31.43 -4.45
CA PRO A 215 -10.22 -32.51 -5.42
C PRO A 215 -8.90 -33.18 -5.86
N TRP A 216 -7.78 -32.52 -5.68
CA TRP A 216 -6.43 -32.95 -6.07
C TRP A 216 -5.61 -33.48 -4.89
N GLY A 217 -6.26 -33.76 -3.77
CA GLY A 217 -5.63 -34.16 -2.52
C GLY A 217 -5.34 -32.99 -1.59
N ARG A 218 -4.78 -33.31 -0.41
CA ARG A 218 -4.42 -32.32 0.60
C ARG A 218 -3.25 -31.45 0.11
N GLY A 219 -3.46 -30.14 0.07
CA GLY A 219 -2.45 -29.23 -0.46
C GLY A 219 -2.68 -27.78 -0.03
N ARG A 220 -1.96 -26.88 -0.68
CA ARG A 220 -2.05 -25.43 -0.48
C ARG A 220 -2.01 -24.68 -1.81
N PRO A 221 -2.54 -23.43 -1.86
CA PRO A 221 -2.54 -22.64 -3.09
C PRO A 221 -1.13 -22.22 -3.51
N GLY A 222 -0.96 -21.95 -4.80
CA GLY A 222 0.10 -21.12 -5.32
C GLY A 222 -0.15 -19.65 -5.00
N TRP A 223 0.89 -18.83 -4.98
CA TRP A 223 0.81 -17.41 -4.58
C TRP A 223 -0.12 -16.56 -5.46
N HIS A 224 -0.19 -16.84 -6.76
CA HIS A 224 -0.93 -15.98 -7.70
C HIS A 224 -2.44 -16.17 -7.67
N ILE A 225 -2.93 -17.37 -7.31
CA ILE A 225 -4.36 -17.66 -7.27
C ILE A 225 -5.09 -16.96 -6.12
N GLU A 226 -4.35 -16.58 -5.07
CA GLU A 226 -4.87 -15.94 -3.87
C GLU A 226 -5.58 -14.62 -4.22
N CYS A 227 -4.87 -13.70 -4.90
CA CYS A 227 -5.40 -12.39 -5.25
C CYS A 227 -6.53 -12.48 -6.28
N SER A 228 -6.46 -13.40 -7.25
CA SER A 228 -7.57 -13.66 -8.18
C SER A 228 -8.84 -14.10 -7.44
N ALA A 229 -8.71 -14.98 -6.45
CA ALA A 229 -9.85 -15.49 -5.67
C ALA A 229 -10.43 -14.43 -4.73
N MET A 230 -9.57 -13.73 -4.00
CA MET A 230 -9.99 -12.71 -3.04
C MET A 230 -10.61 -11.49 -3.74
N SER A 231 -10.04 -11.03 -4.86
CA SER A 231 -10.63 -9.94 -5.63
C SER A 231 -11.97 -10.33 -6.23
N TRP A 232 -12.08 -11.53 -6.83
CA TRP A 232 -13.36 -12.05 -7.32
C TRP A 232 -14.42 -12.13 -6.22
N ARG A 233 -14.08 -12.67 -5.05
CA ARG A 233 -15.03 -12.85 -3.93
C ARG A 233 -15.60 -11.52 -3.44
N HIS A 234 -14.78 -10.48 -3.36
CA HIS A 234 -15.17 -9.22 -2.73
C HIS A 234 -15.57 -8.13 -3.73
N LEU A 235 -15.07 -8.17 -4.96
CA LEU A 235 -15.32 -7.14 -5.95
C LEU A 235 -16.02 -7.65 -7.23
N GLY A 236 -16.16 -8.97 -7.38
CA GLY A 236 -16.77 -9.59 -8.57
C GLY A 236 -15.76 -9.84 -9.69
N GLU A 237 -16.27 -10.30 -10.84
CA GLU A 237 -15.46 -10.70 -12.01
C GLU A 237 -14.79 -9.51 -12.72
N SER A 238 -15.33 -8.31 -12.51
CA SER A 238 -14.77 -7.07 -13.05
C SER A 238 -14.90 -5.96 -12.02
N PHE A 239 -13.83 -5.20 -11.83
CA PHE A 239 -13.79 -4.06 -10.91
C PHE A 239 -12.94 -2.90 -11.48
N ASP A 240 -12.86 -1.76 -10.79
CA ASP A 240 -12.33 -0.55 -11.39
C ASP A 240 -10.81 -0.51 -11.38
N ILE A 241 -10.16 -0.66 -10.23
CA ILE A 241 -8.72 -0.43 -10.08
C ILE A 241 -8.05 -1.64 -9.44
N HIS A 242 -6.99 -2.16 -10.07
CA HIS A 242 -6.05 -3.08 -9.45
C HIS A 242 -4.70 -2.39 -9.25
N GLY A 243 -4.13 -2.51 -8.05
CA GLY A 243 -2.92 -1.81 -7.65
C GLY A 243 -1.85 -2.70 -7.04
N GLY A 244 -0.60 -2.22 -7.12
CA GLY A 244 0.58 -2.86 -6.50
C GLY A 244 1.88 -2.18 -6.89
N GLY A 245 3.02 -2.71 -6.42
CA GLY A 245 4.34 -2.27 -6.84
C GLY A 245 4.67 -2.69 -8.28
N THR A 246 5.59 -1.97 -8.92
CA THR A 246 6.07 -2.33 -10.27
C THR A 246 6.75 -3.71 -10.32
N ASP A 247 7.23 -4.22 -9.20
CA ASP A 247 7.78 -5.57 -9.05
C ASP A 247 6.74 -6.67 -9.16
N LEU A 248 5.46 -6.36 -8.92
CA LEU A 248 4.35 -7.29 -9.05
C LEU A 248 3.84 -7.42 -10.50
N ILE A 249 4.20 -6.49 -11.40
CA ILE A 249 3.75 -6.55 -12.80
C ILE A 249 4.00 -7.93 -13.40
N PHE A 250 5.21 -8.48 -13.16
CA PHE A 250 5.57 -9.83 -13.57
C PHE A 250 6.40 -10.52 -12.47
N PRO A 251 6.08 -11.77 -12.14
CA PRO A 251 5.04 -12.60 -12.77
C PRO A 251 3.62 -12.44 -12.15
N HIS A 252 3.47 -11.77 -10.99
CA HIS A 252 2.27 -11.87 -10.16
C HIS A 252 1.00 -11.39 -10.87
N HIS A 253 0.95 -10.12 -11.29
CA HIS A 253 -0.23 -9.55 -11.94
C HIS A 253 -0.48 -10.13 -13.35
N GLU A 254 0.58 -10.46 -14.11
CA GLU A 254 0.42 -11.20 -15.38
C GLU A 254 -0.32 -12.53 -15.16
N ASN A 255 0.07 -13.28 -14.10
CA ASN A 255 -0.55 -14.55 -13.75
C ASN A 255 -1.99 -14.37 -13.25
N GLU A 256 -2.26 -13.32 -12.47
CA GLU A 256 -3.63 -12.99 -12.05
C GLU A 256 -4.54 -12.66 -13.24
N VAL A 257 -4.03 -11.89 -14.22
CA VAL A 257 -4.75 -11.58 -15.47
C VAL A 257 -5.09 -12.87 -16.22
N ALA A 258 -4.09 -13.75 -16.41
CA ALA A 258 -4.29 -15.03 -17.08
C ALA A 258 -5.34 -15.89 -16.36
N GLN A 259 -5.21 -16.06 -15.03
CA GLN A 259 -6.15 -16.82 -14.21
C GLN A 259 -7.58 -16.28 -14.31
N SER A 260 -7.72 -14.97 -14.13
CA SER A 260 -9.04 -14.34 -14.01
C SER A 260 -9.78 -14.30 -15.36
N LEU A 261 -9.08 -13.92 -16.45
CA LEU A 261 -9.71 -13.87 -17.77
C LEU A 261 -10.06 -15.26 -18.31
N CYS A 262 -9.26 -16.29 -17.98
CA CYS A 262 -9.55 -17.66 -18.37
C CYS A 262 -10.66 -18.31 -17.53
N ALA A 263 -10.74 -17.97 -16.24
CA ALA A 263 -11.79 -18.49 -15.34
C ALA A 263 -13.15 -17.81 -15.56
N PHE A 264 -13.15 -16.55 -16.03
CA PHE A 264 -14.34 -15.74 -16.25
C PHE A 264 -14.34 -15.09 -17.65
N PRO A 265 -14.60 -15.88 -18.72
CA PRO A 265 -14.60 -15.37 -20.08
C PRO A 265 -15.57 -14.21 -20.28
N GLY A 266 -15.09 -13.11 -20.88
CA GLY A 266 -15.87 -11.89 -21.11
C GLY A 266 -15.77 -10.85 -19.99
N SER A 267 -15.12 -11.18 -18.87
CA SER A 267 -14.78 -10.19 -17.82
C SER A 267 -13.62 -9.30 -18.27
N GLN A 268 -13.46 -8.15 -17.59
CA GLN A 268 -12.29 -7.27 -17.76
C GLN A 268 -11.25 -7.48 -16.67
N PHE A 269 -11.56 -8.24 -15.63
CA PHE A 269 -10.84 -8.37 -14.37
C PHE A 269 -10.65 -6.99 -13.70
N ALA A 270 -9.64 -6.20 -14.09
CA ALA A 270 -9.52 -4.83 -13.63
C ALA A 270 -9.46 -3.86 -14.84
N ARG A 271 -10.24 -2.77 -14.76
CA ARG A 271 -10.30 -1.77 -15.82
C ARG A 271 -9.06 -0.88 -15.86
N TYR A 272 -8.55 -0.51 -14.71
CA TYR A 272 -7.33 0.29 -14.54
C TYR A 272 -6.31 -0.45 -13.71
N TRP A 273 -5.08 -0.47 -14.19
CA TRP A 273 -3.95 -1.05 -13.49
C TRP A 273 -2.97 0.04 -13.11
N VAL A 274 -2.84 0.27 -11.81
CA VAL A 274 -2.01 1.34 -11.25
C VAL A 274 -0.81 0.72 -10.53
N HIS A 275 0.41 1.15 -10.88
CA HIS A 275 1.62 0.63 -10.28
C HIS A 275 2.48 1.74 -9.71
N ASN A 276 2.88 1.61 -8.45
CA ASN A 276 3.84 2.51 -7.83
C ASN A 276 5.28 2.06 -8.09
N GLY A 277 6.17 3.03 -8.25
CA GLY A 277 7.60 2.79 -8.39
C GLY A 277 8.21 2.21 -7.11
N MET A 278 9.35 1.53 -7.28
CA MET A 278 10.14 0.97 -6.18
C MET A 278 10.76 2.09 -5.32
N LEU A 279 11.43 1.70 -4.25
CA LEU A 279 12.14 2.57 -3.33
C LEU A 279 13.63 2.25 -3.38
N LEU A 280 14.49 3.27 -3.37
CA LEU A 280 15.91 3.15 -3.08
C LEU A 280 16.16 3.43 -1.61
N VAL A 281 17.24 2.88 -1.07
CA VAL A 281 17.74 3.19 0.27
C VAL A 281 19.18 3.63 0.12
N ASN A 282 19.46 4.89 0.43
CA ASN A 282 20.77 5.52 0.22
C ASN A 282 21.30 5.38 -1.24
N GLY A 283 20.40 5.60 -2.20
CA GLY A 283 20.72 5.55 -3.63
C GLY A 283 20.79 4.15 -4.25
N GLU A 284 20.63 3.09 -3.47
CA GLU A 284 20.72 1.70 -3.92
C GLU A 284 19.43 0.93 -3.76
N LYS A 285 19.25 -0.14 -4.55
CA LYS A 285 18.13 -1.06 -4.36
C LYS A 285 18.25 -1.74 -3.00
N MET A 286 17.18 -1.69 -2.22
CA MET A 286 17.13 -2.35 -0.91
C MET A 286 17.29 -3.87 -1.03
N ALA A 287 18.27 -4.42 -0.33
CA ALA A 287 18.50 -5.86 -0.26
C ALA A 287 19.13 -6.25 1.09
N LYS A 288 18.72 -7.40 1.65
CA LYS A 288 19.33 -7.92 2.90
C LYS A 288 20.84 -8.17 2.72
N SER A 289 21.25 -8.64 1.55
CA SER A 289 22.67 -8.89 1.20
C SER A 289 23.51 -7.62 1.06
N ALA A 290 22.89 -6.47 0.79
CA ALA A 290 23.57 -5.19 0.70
C ALA A 290 23.71 -4.48 2.06
N GLY A 291 23.11 -5.01 3.14
CA GLY A 291 23.16 -4.40 4.46
C GLY A 291 22.35 -3.09 4.59
N ASN A 292 21.58 -2.72 3.55
CA ASN A 292 20.77 -1.50 3.52
C ASN A 292 19.27 -1.78 3.78
N PHE A 293 18.97 -2.97 4.31
CA PHE A 293 17.61 -3.35 4.68
C PHE A 293 17.20 -2.63 5.97
N THR A 294 16.14 -1.84 5.91
CA THR A 294 15.64 -1.07 7.04
C THR A 294 14.17 -1.39 7.27
N THR A 295 13.85 -1.81 8.50
CA THR A 295 12.46 -2.01 8.90
C THR A 295 11.75 -0.67 9.07
N LEU A 296 10.44 -0.66 8.87
CA LEU A 296 9.65 0.54 9.14
C LEU A 296 9.70 0.93 10.62
N ARG A 297 9.74 -0.04 11.51
CA ARG A 297 9.87 0.17 12.96
C ARG A 297 11.14 0.90 13.35
N GLU A 298 12.29 0.51 12.80
CA GLU A 298 13.55 1.22 13.02
C GLU A 298 13.49 2.66 12.51
N SER A 299 12.80 2.88 11.40
CA SER A 299 12.59 4.22 10.85
C SER A 299 11.67 5.07 11.75
N LEU A 300 10.59 4.49 12.27
CA LEU A 300 9.66 5.15 13.21
C LEU A 300 10.30 5.48 14.56
N ALA A 301 11.31 4.72 14.99
CA ALA A 301 12.08 5.04 16.19
C ALA A 301 12.97 6.29 16.01
N ARG A 302 13.28 6.67 14.75
CA ARG A 302 14.17 7.80 14.45
C ARG A 302 13.44 9.06 13.95
N ALA A 303 12.21 8.90 13.44
CA ALA A 303 11.48 10.01 12.86
C ALA A 303 9.96 9.87 13.03
N PRO A 304 9.22 10.99 13.12
CA PRO A 304 7.77 10.97 13.15
C PRO A 304 7.18 10.28 11.91
N GLY A 305 6.12 9.49 12.09
CA GLY A 305 5.47 8.78 10.98
C GLY A 305 4.98 9.70 9.86
N GLU A 306 4.49 10.90 10.19
CA GLU A 306 4.11 11.90 9.17
C GLU A 306 5.31 12.35 8.30
N ALA A 307 6.53 12.44 8.86
CA ALA A 307 7.71 12.80 8.08
C ALA A 307 8.09 11.67 7.11
N ILE A 308 8.02 10.41 7.57
CA ILE A 308 8.23 9.23 6.73
C ILE A 308 7.14 9.19 5.64
N ARG A 309 5.88 9.39 5.99
CA ARG A 309 4.77 9.44 5.04
C ARG A 309 4.99 10.53 3.98
N LEU A 310 5.34 11.75 4.39
CA LEU A 310 5.58 12.84 3.45
C LEU A 310 6.72 12.51 2.49
N LEU A 311 7.83 11.97 2.99
CA LEU A 311 8.94 11.49 2.14
C LEU A 311 8.44 10.54 1.05
N LEU A 312 7.59 9.56 1.42
CA LEU A 312 7.08 8.56 0.48
C LEU A 312 6.18 9.15 -0.62
N ILE A 313 5.59 10.33 -0.42
CA ILE A 313 4.73 11.01 -1.40
C ILE A 313 5.32 12.30 -1.98
N ARG A 314 6.54 12.71 -1.58
CA ARG A 314 7.22 13.89 -2.15
C ARG A 314 7.60 13.74 -3.62
N THR A 315 7.74 12.51 -4.08
CA THR A 315 7.95 12.18 -5.49
C THR A 315 6.68 11.58 -6.07
N HIS A 316 6.50 11.73 -7.38
CA HIS A 316 5.38 11.09 -8.07
C HIS A 316 5.34 9.59 -7.77
N TYR A 317 4.15 9.02 -7.60
CA TYR A 317 4.02 7.61 -7.16
C TYR A 317 4.69 6.61 -8.11
N ARG A 318 4.78 6.90 -9.41
CA ARG A 318 5.47 6.07 -10.41
C ARG A 318 6.99 6.23 -10.41
N SER A 319 7.52 7.26 -9.75
CA SER A 319 8.96 7.48 -9.61
C SER A 319 9.54 6.66 -8.46
N THR A 320 10.87 6.56 -8.41
CA THR A 320 11.62 5.85 -7.38
C THR A 320 12.24 6.86 -6.41
N PRO A 321 11.64 7.11 -5.24
CA PRO A 321 12.24 7.98 -4.22
C PRO A 321 13.43 7.32 -3.55
N ASP A 322 14.36 8.13 -3.06
CA ASP A 322 15.44 7.69 -2.18
C ASP A 322 15.06 7.86 -0.71
N PHE A 323 15.10 6.78 0.02
CA PHE A 323 14.86 6.74 1.47
C PHE A 323 16.20 6.85 2.21
N SER A 324 16.48 8.01 2.77
CA SER A 324 17.69 8.30 3.52
C SER A 324 17.37 9.21 4.71
N ASP A 325 18.25 9.27 5.70
CA ASP A 325 18.08 10.18 6.85
C ASP A 325 18.05 11.65 6.39
N ALA A 326 18.77 12.00 5.31
CA ALA A 326 18.72 13.32 4.72
C ALA A 326 17.33 13.64 4.16
N SER A 327 16.73 12.71 3.40
CA SER A 327 15.40 12.87 2.80
C SER A 327 14.29 12.92 3.87
N ILE A 328 14.43 12.15 4.96
CA ILE A 328 13.52 12.20 6.13
C ILE A 328 13.58 13.58 6.78
N ASN A 329 14.80 14.10 7.01
CA ASN A 329 14.99 15.42 7.62
C ASN A 329 14.45 16.55 6.75
N GLU A 330 14.55 16.44 5.42
CA GLU A 330 13.94 17.40 4.51
C GLU A 330 12.40 17.36 4.61
N ALA A 331 11.80 16.19 4.61
CA ALA A 331 10.35 16.02 4.77
C ALA A 331 9.88 16.58 6.11
N ARG A 332 10.65 16.37 7.20
CA ARG A 332 10.36 16.95 8.51
C ARG A 332 10.40 18.48 8.48
N LYS A 333 11.42 19.10 7.88
CA LYS A 333 11.51 20.57 7.74
C LYS A 333 10.35 21.14 6.94
N GLU A 334 9.89 20.43 5.92
CA GLU A 334 8.71 20.81 5.14
C GLU A 334 7.44 20.80 5.99
N LEU A 335 7.23 19.75 6.79
CA LEU A 335 6.13 19.69 7.77
C LEU A 335 6.24 20.77 8.83
N ASP A 336 7.43 21.05 9.36
CA ASP A 336 7.67 22.13 10.33
C ASP A 336 7.19 23.47 9.78
N ARG A 337 7.45 23.76 8.49
CA ARG A 337 6.97 24.98 7.83
C ARG A 337 5.43 25.02 7.76
N PHE A 338 4.82 23.91 7.38
CA PHE A 338 3.35 23.81 7.28
C PHE A 338 2.71 23.95 8.67
N TYR A 339 3.23 23.28 9.69
CA TYR A 339 2.73 23.39 11.05
C TYR A 339 2.91 24.79 11.63
N ARG A 340 4.01 25.51 11.35
CA ARG A 340 4.20 26.92 11.73
C ARG A 340 3.16 27.85 11.09
N ALA A 341 2.81 27.58 9.82
CA ALA A 341 1.74 28.34 9.17
C ALA A 341 0.38 28.11 9.85
N LEU A 342 0.10 26.88 10.29
CA LEU A 342 -1.12 26.51 11.00
C LEU A 342 -1.14 26.96 12.47
N GLU A 343 0.01 27.11 13.12
CA GLU A 343 0.13 27.59 14.50
C GLU A 343 -0.47 28.98 14.70
N ARG A 344 -0.44 29.83 13.66
CA ARG A 344 -1.10 31.15 13.67
C ARG A 344 -2.62 31.06 13.73
N PHE A 345 -3.20 29.92 13.38
CA PHE A 345 -4.63 29.69 13.29
C PHE A 345 -5.02 28.36 13.97
N PRO A 346 -4.81 28.21 15.30
CA PRO A 346 -4.98 26.92 15.99
C PRO A 346 -6.40 26.38 15.91
N ASN A 347 -7.39 27.25 15.73
CA ASN A 347 -8.81 26.90 15.59
C ASN A 347 -9.25 26.72 14.13
N ALA A 348 -8.36 26.83 13.15
CA ALA A 348 -8.69 26.59 11.74
C ALA A 348 -8.92 25.09 11.52
N VAL A 349 -10.17 24.67 11.61
CA VAL A 349 -10.59 23.27 11.44
C VAL A 349 -11.62 23.21 10.31
N GLY A 350 -11.30 22.40 9.29
CA GLY A 350 -12.19 22.17 8.15
C GLY A 350 -12.20 23.33 7.14
N GLY A 351 -12.16 22.98 5.89
CA GLY A 351 -12.23 23.86 4.74
C GLY A 351 -12.34 23.01 3.48
N PRO A 352 -12.70 23.58 2.33
CA PRO A 352 -12.59 22.87 1.07
C PRO A 352 -11.11 22.69 0.72
N VAL A 353 -10.79 21.57 0.07
CA VAL A 353 -9.48 21.41 -0.57
C VAL A 353 -9.40 22.40 -1.74
N PRO A 354 -8.36 23.24 -1.82
CA PRO A 354 -8.23 24.21 -2.91
C PRO A 354 -8.14 23.54 -4.28
N ASP A 355 -8.75 24.16 -5.30
CA ASP A 355 -8.82 23.62 -6.66
C ASP A 355 -7.46 23.26 -7.23
N GLN A 356 -6.43 24.07 -6.96
CA GLN A 356 -5.05 23.80 -7.42
C GLN A 356 -4.49 22.47 -6.88
N VAL A 357 -4.78 22.16 -5.62
CA VAL A 357 -4.37 20.89 -5.01
C VAL A 357 -5.18 19.73 -5.60
N MET A 358 -6.50 19.92 -5.74
CA MET A 358 -7.36 18.89 -6.35
C MET A 358 -6.99 18.61 -7.81
N HIS A 359 -6.75 19.66 -8.62
CA HIS A 359 -6.31 19.46 -10.00
C HIS A 359 -5.00 18.69 -10.09
N ALA A 360 -4.03 18.99 -9.21
CA ALA A 360 -2.78 18.25 -9.14
C ALA A 360 -2.99 16.78 -8.80
N LEU A 361 -3.81 16.48 -7.79
CA LEU A 361 -4.09 15.10 -7.39
C LEU A 361 -4.95 14.34 -8.40
N CYS A 362 -5.83 15.04 -9.12
CA CYS A 362 -6.61 14.46 -10.20
C CYS A 362 -5.79 14.24 -11.49
N ASP A 363 -4.59 14.80 -11.59
CA ASP A 363 -3.66 14.59 -12.70
C ASP A 363 -2.65 13.47 -12.36
N ASP A 364 -3.11 12.24 -12.33
CA ASP A 364 -2.31 11.04 -12.07
C ASP A 364 -1.61 11.07 -10.70
N LEU A 365 -2.35 11.49 -9.66
CA LEU A 365 -1.84 11.64 -8.29
C LEU A 365 -0.52 12.44 -8.23
N ASN A 366 -0.45 13.58 -8.90
CA ASN A 366 0.74 14.43 -8.92
C ASN A 366 0.95 15.12 -7.56
N THR A 367 1.36 14.33 -6.57
CA THR A 367 1.62 14.79 -5.20
C THR A 367 2.72 15.85 -5.14
N PRO A 368 3.80 15.84 -5.96
CA PRO A 368 4.77 16.94 -5.99
C PRO A 368 4.15 18.29 -6.35
N LEU A 369 3.25 18.32 -7.34
CA LEU A 369 2.55 19.54 -7.72
C LEU A 369 1.56 19.99 -6.64
N ALA A 370 0.87 19.03 -5.99
CA ALA A 370 -0.01 19.32 -4.86
C ALA A 370 0.78 19.92 -3.68
N LEU A 371 1.96 19.40 -3.36
CA LEU A 371 2.85 19.94 -2.33
C LEU A 371 3.34 21.34 -2.69
N SER A 372 3.66 21.60 -3.97
CA SER A 372 3.99 22.96 -4.43
C SER A 372 2.86 23.96 -4.18
N ALA A 373 1.60 23.57 -4.44
CA ALA A 373 0.45 24.41 -4.12
C ALA A 373 0.29 24.60 -2.60
N MET A 374 0.56 23.57 -1.79
CA MET A 374 0.54 23.67 -0.33
C MET A 374 1.60 24.63 0.22
N HIS A 375 2.78 24.73 -0.41
CA HIS A 375 3.78 25.73 -0.05
C HIS A 375 3.26 27.16 -0.25
N ALA A 376 2.57 27.42 -1.37
CA ALA A 376 1.96 28.72 -1.61
C ALA A 376 0.86 29.05 -0.56
N LEU A 377 0.05 28.06 -0.18
CA LEU A 377 -0.93 28.21 0.90
C LEU A 377 -0.25 28.50 2.25
N ALA A 378 0.86 27.83 2.55
CA ALA A 378 1.61 28.07 3.78
C ALA A 378 2.19 29.51 3.81
N ASP A 379 2.70 30.02 2.69
CA ASP A 379 3.19 31.39 2.60
C ASP A 379 2.08 32.42 2.84
N ALA A 380 0.92 32.23 2.22
CA ALA A 380 -0.24 33.09 2.43
C ALA A 380 -0.75 33.02 3.88
N ALA A 381 -0.80 31.82 4.48
CA ALA A 381 -1.19 31.64 5.88
C ALA A 381 -0.19 32.33 6.84
N LEU A 382 1.12 32.24 6.59
CA LEU A 382 2.16 32.96 7.32
C LEU A 382 2.01 34.48 7.17
N ALA A 383 1.49 34.96 6.03
CA ALA A 383 1.16 36.38 5.84
C ALA A 383 -0.16 36.79 6.52
N GLY A 384 -0.93 35.89 7.09
CA GLY A 384 -2.14 36.16 7.85
C GLY A 384 -3.46 35.74 7.18
N ASP A 385 -3.41 35.05 6.05
CA ASP A 385 -4.60 34.55 5.35
C ASP A 385 -5.16 33.28 6.01
N ILE A 386 -6.30 33.43 6.69
CA ILE A 386 -6.98 32.30 7.34
C ILE A 386 -7.57 31.32 6.31
N GLN A 387 -7.98 31.76 5.11
CA GLN A 387 -8.52 30.89 4.08
C GLN A 387 -7.42 29.99 3.52
N ALA A 388 -6.22 30.51 3.36
CA ALA A 388 -5.05 29.73 3.00
C ALA A 388 -4.68 28.70 4.10
N ALA A 389 -4.80 29.06 5.37
CA ALA A 389 -4.57 28.11 6.48
C ALA A 389 -5.61 26.96 6.48
N LEU A 390 -6.89 27.27 6.26
CA LEU A 390 -7.95 26.26 6.12
C LEU A 390 -7.69 25.35 4.92
N GLY A 391 -7.32 25.92 3.77
CA GLY A 391 -6.97 25.17 2.57
C GLY A 391 -5.73 24.27 2.76
N LEU A 392 -4.71 24.79 3.44
CA LEU A 392 -3.49 24.02 3.78
C LEU A 392 -3.83 22.80 4.66
N ARG A 393 -4.63 23.01 5.71
CA ARG A 393 -5.07 21.95 6.61
C ARG A 393 -5.87 20.88 5.85
N ALA A 394 -6.84 21.29 5.04
CA ALA A 394 -7.66 20.37 4.24
C ALA A 394 -6.82 19.56 3.25
N SER A 395 -5.87 20.22 2.58
CA SER A 395 -4.93 19.57 1.65
C SER A 395 -4.05 18.54 2.36
N GLY A 396 -3.51 18.91 3.52
CA GLY A 396 -2.70 18.00 4.34
C GLY A 396 -3.51 16.77 4.79
N GLN A 397 -4.75 16.98 5.24
CA GLN A 397 -5.63 15.88 5.65
C GLN A 397 -5.96 14.93 4.48
N LEU A 398 -6.13 15.47 3.26
CA LEU A 398 -6.33 14.66 2.05
C LEU A 398 -5.09 13.82 1.73
N LEU A 399 -3.89 14.35 1.92
CA LEU A 399 -2.64 13.61 1.78
C LEU A 399 -2.30 12.73 3.01
N GLY A 400 -3.08 12.81 4.09
CA GLY A 400 -2.86 12.09 5.35
C GLY A 400 -1.71 12.64 6.18
N VAL A 401 -1.37 13.92 5.99
CA VAL A 401 -0.44 14.68 6.81
C VAL A 401 -1.16 15.88 7.46
N LEU A 402 -0.47 16.63 8.32
CA LEU A 402 -1.04 17.74 9.10
C LEU A 402 -2.24 17.29 9.95
N THR A 403 -2.15 16.08 10.50
CA THR A 403 -3.24 15.45 11.27
C THR A 403 -3.21 15.84 12.74
N GLN A 404 -2.10 16.37 13.23
CA GLN A 404 -1.88 16.77 14.61
C GLN A 404 -2.21 18.25 14.85
N ALA A 405 -2.34 18.63 16.11
CA ALA A 405 -2.29 20.04 16.49
C ALA A 405 -0.83 20.54 16.33
N PRO A 406 -0.60 21.80 15.92
CA PRO A 406 0.74 22.35 15.79
C PRO A 406 1.57 22.23 17.07
N ASP A 407 0.96 22.53 18.21
CA ASP A 407 1.60 22.37 19.52
C ASP A 407 2.09 20.94 19.80
N SER A 408 1.28 19.94 19.43
CA SER A 408 1.65 18.53 19.59
C SER A 408 2.81 18.13 18.67
N TRP A 409 2.84 18.68 17.46
CA TRP A 409 3.94 18.43 16.52
C TRP A 409 5.28 18.94 17.03
N PHE A 410 5.31 20.17 17.60
CA PHE A 410 6.55 20.79 18.06
C PHE A 410 7.01 20.33 19.43
N ARG A 411 6.08 19.93 20.32
CA ARG A 411 6.43 19.45 21.66
C ARG A 411 6.91 17.99 21.69
N GLY A 412 6.66 17.21 20.62
CA GLY A 412 6.91 15.76 20.63
C GLY A 412 5.87 14.98 21.44
N ALA A 413 6.04 13.67 21.54
CA ALA A 413 5.21 12.85 22.41
C ALA A 413 5.49 13.22 23.89
N ALA A 414 4.46 13.23 24.71
CA ALA A 414 4.49 13.71 26.10
C ALA A 414 5.51 12.98 27.04
N GLU A 415 6.15 11.92 26.57
CA GLU A 415 7.21 11.21 27.30
C GLU A 415 8.52 12.00 27.42
N ASP A 416 8.73 13.02 26.54
CA ASP A 416 9.99 13.77 26.50
C ASP A 416 9.96 15.08 27.34
N THR A 417 8.77 15.52 27.77
CA THR A 417 8.66 16.76 28.57
C THR A 417 9.31 16.64 29.96
N GLY A 418 9.25 15.45 30.55
CA GLY A 418 9.86 15.21 31.88
C GLY A 418 11.39 15.27 31.86
N SER A 419 12.02 14.75 30.80
CA SER A 419 13.48 14.78 30.64
C SER A 419 13.96 16.19 30.30
N ILE A 420 13.22 16.95 29.54
CA ILE A 420 13.53 18.34 29.17
C ILE A 420 13.39 19.26 30.41
N GLU A 421 12.30 19.10 31.17
CA GLU A 421 12.11 19.85 32.44
C GLU A 421 13.17 19.52 33.45
N ALA A 422 13.56 18.23 33.62
CA ALA A 422 14.65 17.82 34.46
C ALA A 422 16.00 18.45 34.04
N ALA A 423 16.31 18.43 32.76
CA ALA A 423 17.51 19.05 32.22
C ALA A 423 17.51 20.58 32.38
N ILE A 424 16.35 21.24 32.23
CA ILE A 424 16.21 22.68 32.51
C ILE A 424 16.48 22.98 34.00
N GLN A 425 15.91 22.20 34.92
CA GLN A 425 16.12 22.36 36.37
C GLN A 425 17.58 22.09 36.77
N GLU A 426 18.20 21.06 36.18
CA GLU A 426 19.63 20.76 36.40
C GLU A 426 20.52 21.90 35.91
N ARG A 427 20.23 22.48 34.75
CA ARG A 427 20.96 23.64 34.21
C ARG A 427 20.74 24.89 35.03
N LEU A 428 19.55 25.14 35.56
CA LEU A 428 19.28 26.25 36.46
C LEU A 428 20.05 26.10 37.80
N ALA A 429 20.04 24.91 38.37
CA ALA A 429 20.80 24.60 39.61
C ALA A 429 22.31 24.74 39.40
N ALA A 430 22.86 24.23 38.27
CA ALA A 430 24.29 24.41 37.96
C ALA A 430 24.65 25.90 37.76
N ARG A 431 23.77 26.70 37.18
CA ARG A 431 23.98 28.14 37.02
C ARG A 431 23.92 28.90 38.33
N GLU A 432 23.02 28.54 39.27
CA GLU A 432 22.98 29.08 40.62
C GLU A 432 24.24 28.70 41.42
N ALA A 433 24.72 27.47 41.26
CA ALA A 433 25.96 26.98 41.89
C ALA A 433 27.24 27.51 41.23
N ARG A 434 27.12 28.28 40.12
CA ARG A 434 28.25 28.76 39.29
C ARG A 434 29.13 27.64 38.73
N ASP A 435 28.59 26.44 38.58
CA ASP A 435 29.23 25.29 37.96
C ASP A 435 29.02 25.37 36.46
N PHE A 436 29.99 25.93 35.73
CA PHE A 436 29.92 26.12 34.28
C PHE A 436 30.52 24.94 33.46
N ALA A 437 30.93 23.87 34.16
CA ALA A 437 31.48 22.66 33.55
C ALA A 437 30.40 21.60 33.20
N ARG A 438 29.18 21.80 33.68
CA ARG A 438 27.99 20.98 33.42
C ARG A 438 27.04 21.56 32.41
#